data_475ad8f9302475f3cf9d514f366fedef
#
_entry.id   475ad8f9302475f3cf9d514f366fedef
#
_cell.length_a   1.000
_cell.length_b   1.000
_cell.length_c   1.000
_cell.angle_alpha   90.00
_cell.angle_beta   90.00
_cell.angle_gamma   90.00
#
_symmetry.space_group_name_H-M   'P 1'
#
loop_
_entity.id
_entity.type
_entity.pdbx_description
1 polymer ?
#
loop_
_entity_poly.entity_id
_entity_poly.type
_entity_poly.pdbx_seq_one_letter_code
_entity_poly.pdbx_strand_id
1 'polypeptide(L)'
;MLGPWHTHVDADDWEPMELAGETVGEVHSLRSDDGEQPYEAGLWRVLGDLPAPFAYEFGQNETIHVLEGSVVIDVDGGPVLELGEGDIASFAAGSRAVWRISRTPFKELFVLS
;
A
#
# COMPACT_ATOMS: atom_id res chain seq x y z
N MET A 1 -11.31 23.00 -1.56
CA MET A 1 -11.80 22.52 -2.89
C MET A 1 -12.30 21.10 -2.74
N LEU A 2 -13.43 20.79 -3.34
CA LEU A 2 -14.05 19.47 -3.26
C LEU A 2 -13.75 18.63 -4.50
N GLY A 3 -12.51 18.57 -4.93
CA GLY A 3 -12.12 17.76 -6.08
C GLY A 3 -12.72 18.22 -7.41
N PRO A 4 -12.62 17.41 -8.47
CA PRO A 4 -12.04 16.06 -8.44
C PRO A 4 -10.52 16.04 -8.27
N TRP A 5 -10.01 14.88 -7.83
CA TRP A 5 -8.58 14.58 -7.81
C TRP A 5 -8.26 13.60 -8.92
N HIS A 6 -7.08 13.75 -9.53
CA HIS A 6 -6.70 12.94 -10.69
C HIS A 6 -5.19 12.72 -10.73
N THR A 7 -4.79 11.51 -11.04
CA THR A 7 -3.40 11.16 -11.33
C THR A 7 -3.35 10.00 -12.33
N HIS A 8 -2.16 9.48 -12.58
CA HIS A 8 -1.93 8.36 -13.48
C HIS A 8 -1.02 7.33 -12.81
N VAL A 9 -1.18 6.06 -13.15
CA VAL A 9 -0.36 4.98 -12.56
C VAL A 9 1.13 5.14 -12.84
N ASP A 10 1.50 5.90 -13.87
CA ASP A 10 2.88 6.20 -14.23
C ASP A 10 3.32 7.60 -13.76
N ALA A 11 2.70 8.12 -12.69
CA ALA A 11 3.12 9.38 -12.10
C ALA A 11 4.62 9.36 -11.78
N ASP A 12 5.27 10.53 -11.84
CA ASP A 12 6.71 10.66 -11.69
C ASP A 12 7.15 11.38 -10.41
N ASP A 13 6.21 11.83 -9.59
CA ASP A 13 6.48 12.47 -8.30
C ASP A 13 6.23 11.50 -7.15
N TRP A 14 7.30 11.04 -6.53
CA TRP A 14 7.28 10.04 -5.47
C TRP A 14 8.07 10.53 -4.25
N GLU A 15 7.61 10.14 -3.08
CA GLU A 15 8.27 10.45 -1.81
C GLU A 15 8.60 9.16 -1.07
N PRO A 16 9.72 9.11 -0.33
CA PRO A 16 10.02 7.94 0.48
C PRO A 16 8.93 7.67 1.50
N MET A 17 8.62 6.39 1.72
CA MET A 17 7.70 5.98 2.76
C MET A 17 8.46 5.43 3.95
N GLU A 18 8.21 5.98 5.14
CA GLU A 18 8.84 5.55 6.38
C GLU A 18 7.90 4.66 7.18
N LEU A 19 8.40 3.50 7.60
CA LEU A 19 7.71 2.57 8.50
C LEU A 19 8.67 2.19 9.62
N ALA A 20 8.29 2.47 10.87
CA ALA A 20 9.08 2.12 12.05
C ALA A 20 10.54 2.57 11.96
N GLY A 21 10.77 3.76 11.39
CA GLY A 21 12.11 4.34 11.26
C GLY A 21 12.90 3.85 10.06
N GLU A 22 12.33 3.00 9.22
CA GLU A 22 12.98 2.51 8.01
C GLU A 22 12.22 2.97 6.77
N THR A 23 12.96 3.23 5.69
CA THR A 23 12.35 3.56 4.40
C THR A 23 11.92 2.27 3.72
N VAL A 24 10.63 2.13 3.44
CA VAL A 24 10.07 1.00 2.72
C VAL A 24 9.32 1.52 1.50
N GLY A 25 10.00 1.56 0.36
CA GLY A 25 9.41 2.00 -0.90
C GLY A 25 9.11 3.49 -0.95
N GLU A 26 8.27 3.85 -1.89
CA GLU A 26 7.90 5.24 -2.18
C GLU A 26 6.39 5.35 -2.36
N VAL A 27 5.85 6.50 -2.02
CA VAL A 27 4.42 6.78 -2.13
C VAL A 27 4.17 7.99 -3.04
N HIS A 28 3.11 7.90 -3.83
CA HIS A 28 2.55 8.99 -4.62
C HIS A 28 1.11 9.20 -4.15
N SER A 29 0.82 10.37 -3.59
CA SER A 29 -0.51 10.66 -3.05
C SER A 29 -1.44 11.19 -4.13
N LEU A 30 -2.63 10.60 -4.21
CA LEU A 30 -3.72 11.15 -5.02
C LEU A 30 -4.57 12.11 -4.20
N ARG A 31 -4.95 11.67 -3.00
CA ARG A 31 -5.83 12.44 -2.12
C ARG A 31 -5.52 12.09 -0.67
N SER A 32 -5.44 13.09 0.18
CA SER A 32 -5.22 12.89 1.61
C SER A 32 -6.08 13.89 2.38
N ASP A 33 -7.08 13.39 3.10
CA ASP A 33 -7.98 14.20 3.92
C ASP A 33 -7.77 13.83 5.39
N ASP A 34 -7.41 14.82 6.19
CA ASP A 34 -7.30 14.69 7.64
C ASP A 34 -8.54 15.28 8.28
N GLY A 35 -9.21 14.56 9.15
CA GLY A 35 -10.40 15.06 9.80
C GLY A 35 -11.14 13.97 10.53
N GLU A 36 -12.43 14.17 10.76
CA GLU A 36 -13.28 13.21 11.48
C GLU A 36 -13.43 11.90 10.71
N GLN A 37 -13.36 11.97 9.38
CA GLN A 37 -13.41 10.80 8.51
C GLN A 37 -12.18 10.83 7.60
N PRO A 38 -11.01 10.42 8.14
CA PRO A 38 -9.79 10.45 7.35
C PRO A 38 -9.89 9.53 6.14
N TYR A 39 -9.32 9.99 5.03
CA TYR A 39 -9.33 9.27 3.77
C TYR A 39 -8.00 9.50 3.08
N GLU A 40 -7.42 8.45 2.53
CA GLU A 40 -6.21 8.56 1.74
C GLU A 40 -6.27 7.60 0.57
N ALA A 41 -5.83 8.04 -0.59
CA ALA A 41 -5.69 7.20 -1.76
C ALA A 41 -4.43 7.58 -2.50
N GLY A 42 -3.75 6.59 -3.06
CA GLY A 42 -2.52 6.83 -3.79
C GLY A 42 -1.92 5.55 -4.34
N LEU A 43 -0.65 5.66 -4.69
CA LEU A 43 0.15 4.55 -5.18
C LEU A 43 1.34 4.35 -4.24
N TRP A 44 1.69 3.09 -4.00
CA TRP A 44 2.91 2.72 -3.29
C TRP A 44 3.71 1.77 -4.17
N ARG A 45 5.03 1.95 -4.20
CA ARG A 45 5.90 1.11 -5.01
C ARG A 45 7.20 0.76 -4.31
N VAL A 46 7.75 -0.37 -4.71
CA VAL A 46 9.10 -0.79 -4.32
C VAL A 46 9.87 -1.09 -5.60
N LEU A 47 11.00 -0.39 -5.78
CA LEU A 47 11.91 -0.57 -6.91
C LEU A 47 13.19 -1.26 -6.45
N GLY A 48 13.81 -2.01 -7.36
CA GLY A 48 15.13 -2.60 -7.09
C GLY A 48 15.09 -3.82 -6.20
N ASP A 49 15.95 -3.85 -5.19
CA ASP A 49 16.12 -5.01 -4.33
C ASP A 49 14.88 -5.27 -3.47
N LEU A 50 14.63 -6.55 -3.17
CA LEU A 50 13.53 -6.94 -2.31
C LEU A 50 13.81 -6.45 -0.88
N PRO A 51 12.88 -5.70 -0.26
CA PRO A 51 13.03 -5.31 1.14
C PRO A 51 12.88 -6.52 2.06
N ALA A 52 13.41 -6.40 3.28
CA ALA A 52 13.14 -7.39 4.31
C ALA A 52 11.65 -7.41 4.64
N PRO A 53 11.10 -8.55 5.09
CA PRO A 53 9.72 -8.59 5.54
C PRO A 53 9.48 -7.55 6.64
N PHE A 54 8.30 -6.94 6.65
CA PHE A 54 7.96 -5.92 7.64
C PHE A 54 6.56 -6.13 8.20
N ALA A 55 6.41 -5.83 9.50
CA ALA A 55 5.12 -5.88 10.16
C ALA A 55 4.33 -4.60 9.88
N TYR A 56 3.02 -4.74 9.69
CA TYR A 56 2.16 -3.61 9.41
C TYR A 56 0.82 -3.77 10.15
N GLU A 57 0.42 -2.73 10.86
CA GLU A 57 -0.89 -2.65 11.51
C GLU A 57 -1.78 -1.72 10.69
N PHE A 58 -2.96 -2.20 10.32
CA PHE A 58 -3.91 -1.40 9.55
C PHE A 58 -4.64 -0.46 10.50
N GLY A 59 -4.26 0.83 10.50
CA GLY A 59 -4.90 1.86 11.32
C GLY A 59 -6.27 2.26 10.80
N GLN A 60 -6.52 2.02 9.52
CA GLN A 60 -7.79 2.28 8.84
C GLN A 60 -8.12 1.07 7.98
N ASN A 61 -9.35 1.00 7.47
CA ASN A 61 -9.66 0.02 6.43
C ASN A 61 -8.78 0.33 5.22
N GLU A 62 -8.19 -0.68 4.65
CA GLU A 62 -7.30 -0.52 3.50
C GLU A 62 -7.67 -1.49 2.39
N THR A 63 -7.87 -0.97 1.19
CA THR A 63 -8.09 -1.78 -0.01
C THR A 63 -6.92 -1.53 -0.95
N ILE A 64 -6.35 -2.60 -1.48
CA ILE A 64 -5.22 -2.55 -2.41
C ILE A 64 -5.56 -3.25 -3.72
N HIS A 65 -4.98 -2.73 -4.80
CA HIS A 65 -5.00 -3.34 -6.11
C HIS A 65 -3.56 -3.44 -6.60
N VAL A 66 -3.05 -4.65 -6.76
CA VAL A 66 -1.68 -4.87 -7.22
C VAL A 66 -1.62 -4.61 -8.73
N LEU A 67 -0.77 -3.68 -9.13
CA LEU A 67 -0.59 -3.24 -10.51
C LEU A 67 0.64 -3.89 -11.16
N GLU A 68 1.71 -4.08 -10.40
CA GLU A 68 2.96 -4.70 -10.84
C GLU A 68 3.57 -5.53 -9.72
N GLY A 69 4.30 -6.59 -10.07
CA GLY A 69 5.03 -7.38 -9.11
C GLY A 69 4.15 -8.30 -8.28
N SER A 70 4.65 -8.72 -7.14
CA SER A 70 3.91 -9.61 -6.25
C SER A 70 4.29 -9.41 -4.79
N VAL A 71 3.38 -9.77 -3.90
CA VAL A 71 3.53 -9.64 -2.46
C VAL A 71 2.88 -10.81 -1.75
N VAL A 72 3.48 -11.25 -0.65
CA VAL A 72 2.88 -12.23 0.26
C VAL A 72 2.51 -11.49 1.53
N ILE A 73 1.25 -11.58 1.93
CA ILE A 73 0.72 -10.93 3.13
C ILE A 73 0.23 -12.00 4.08
N ASP A 74 0.96 -12.17 5.18
CA ASP A 74 0.62 -13.14 6.22
C ASP A 74 -0.20 -12.43 7.28
N VAL A 75 -1.52 -12.63 7.24
CA VAL A 75 -2.46 -11.95 8.12
C VAL A 75 -2.47 -12.66 9.47
N ASP A 76 -2.21 -11.91 10.54
CA ASP A 76 -2.19 -12.42 11.90
C ASP A 76 -3.56 -13.00 12.29
N GLY A 77 -3.57 -14.30 12.61
CA GLY A 77 -4.80 -15.02 12.91
C GLY A 77 -5.69 -15.32 11.71
N GLY A 78 -5.21 -15.05 10.50
CA GLY A 78 -5.97 -15.22 9.27
C GLY A 78 -5.18 -15.97 8.19
N PRO A 79 -5.58 -15.81 6.93
CA PRO A 79 -4.92 -16.51 5.82
C PRO A 79 -3.58 -15.87 5.45
N VAL A 80 -2.79 -16.62 4.69
CA VAL A 80 -1.65 -16.08 3.95
C VAL A 80 -2.13 -15.80 2.54
N LEU A 81 -2.00 -14.54 2.10
CA LEU A 81 -2.39 -14.12 0.76
C LEU A 81 -1.16 -13.99 -0.13
N GLU A 82 -1.20 -14.61 -1.29
CA GLU A 82 -0.20 -14.41 -2.34
C GLU A 82 -0.86 -13.61 -3.45
N LEU A 83 -0.44 -12.35 -3.61
CA LEU A 83 -1.07 -11.42 -4.53
C LEU A 83 -0.12 -11.04 -5.65
N GLY A 84 -0.62 -11.08 -6.88
CA GLY A 84 0.08 -10.65 -8.09
C GLY A 84 -0.73 -9.62 -8.86
N GLU A 85 -0.25 -9.28 -10.04
CA GLU A 85 -0.89 -8.28 -10.90
C GLU A 85 -2.37 -8.56 -11.10
N GLY A 86 -3.19 -7.54 -10.85
CA GLY A 86 -4.65 -7.63 -11.00
C GLY A 86 -5.39 -8.06 -9.74
N ASP A 87 -4.69 -8.60 -8.74
CA ASP A 87 -5.35 -9.01 -7.49
C ASP A 87 -5.77 -7.79 -6.67
N ILE A 88 -6.90 -7.94 -6.00
CA ILE A 88 -7.47 -6.92 -5.12
C ILE A 88 -7.73 -7.56 -3.76
N ALA A 89 -7.33 -6.88 -2.69
CA ALA A 89 -7.56 -7.34 -1.32
C ALA A 89 -7.99 -6.18 -0.44
N SER A 90 -8.74 -6.48 0.60
CA SER A 90 -9.21 -5.48 1.56
C SER A 90 -9.00 -5.98 2.97
N PHE A 91 -8.54 -5.08 3.84
CA PHE A 91 -8.19 -5.38 5.24
C PHE A 91 -8.94 -4.43 6.16
N ALA A 92 -9.52 -4.98 7.22
CA ALA A 92 -10.23 -4.17 8.20
C ALA A 92 -9.25 -3.45 9.13
N ALA A 93 -9.62 -2.26 9.58
CA ALA A 93 -8.89 -1.54 10.60
C ALA A 93 -8.68 -2.41 11.85
N GLY A 94 -7.49 -2.34 12.42
CA GLY A 94 -7.10 -3.17 13.57
C GLY A 94 -6.44 -4.49 13.21
N SER A 95 -6.50 -4.90 11.95
CA SER A 95 -5.79 -6.10 11.49
C SER A 95 -4.29 -5.87 11.52
N ARG A 96 -3.52 -6.96 11.67
CA ARG A 96 -2.06 -6.95 11.61
C ARG A 96 -1.59 -7.99 10.62
N ALA A 97 -0.50 -7.71 9.95
CA ALA A 97 0.06 -8.63 8.98
C ALA A 97 1.57 -8.43 8.85
N VAL A 98 2.24 -9.46 8.32
CA VAL A 98 3.61 -9.35 7.87
C VAL A 98 3.60 -9.35 6.35
N TRP A 99 4.21 -8.34 5.76
CA TRP A 99 4.31 -8.16 4.33
C TRP A 99 5.66 -8.60 3.83
N ARG A 100 5.70 -9.33 2.75
CA ARG A 100 6.93 -9.72 2.07
C ARG A 100 6.76 -9.47 0.58
N ILE A 101 7.43 -8.44 0.07
CA ILE A 101 7.47 -8.21 -1.38
C ILE A 101 8.24 -9.37 -2.00
N SER A 102 7.63 -10.07 -2.94
CA SER A 102 8.21 -11.28 -3.54
C SER A 102 8.72 -11.06 -4.96
N ARG A 103 8.30 -9.99 -5.62
CA ARG A 103 8.80 -9.62 -6.94
C ARG A 103 8.75 -8.11 -7.12
N THR A 104 9.85 -7.51 -7.57
CA THR A 104 9.97 -6.10 -7.93
C THR A 104 10.17 -5.95 -9.44
N PRO A 105 9.83 -4.78 -10.07
CA PRO A 105 9.18 -3.68 -9.39
C PRO A 105 7.79 -4.05 -8.89
N PHE A 106 7.44 -3.54 -7.72
CA PHE A 106 6.12 -3.73 -7.13
C PHE A 106 5.40 -2.39 -7.10
N LYS A 107 4.14 -2.38 -7.47
CA LYS A 107 3.28 -1.19 -7.42
C LYS A 107 1.86 -1.59 -7.08
N GLU A 108 1.24 -0.83 -6.20
CA GLU A 108 -0.17 -1.00 -5.85
C GLU A 108 -0.88 0.34 -5.79
N LEU A 109 -2.17 0.32 -6.09
CA LEU A 109 -3.11 1.38 -5.70
C LEU A 109 -3.60 1.04 -4.30
N PHE A 110 -3.63 2.01 -3.39
CA PHE A 110 -4.21 1.82 -2.07
C PHE A 110 -5.26 2.87 -1.77
N VAL A 111 -6.25 2.48 -0.97
CA VAL A 111 -7.28 3.35 -0.44
C VAL A 111 -7.44 3.05 1.05
N LEU A 112 -7.27 4.08 1.88
CA LEU A 112 -7.50 4.04 3.32
C LEU A 112 -8.77 4.81 3.65
N SER A 113 -9.63 4.21 4.42
CA SER A 113 -10.89 4.88 4.77
C SER A 113 -11.44 4.53 6.15
#